data_cd238c139b26b9e10370020fd4dbd6c3
#
_entry.id   cd238c139b26b9e10370020fd4dbd6c3
#
_cell.length_a   1.000
_cell.length_b   1.000
_cell.length_c   1.000
_cell.angle_alpha   90.00
_cell.angle_beta   90.00
_cell.angle_gamma   90.00
#
_symmetry.space_group_name_H-M   'P 1'
#
loop_
_entity.id
_entity.type
_entity.pdbx_description
1 polymer ?
#
loop_
_entity_poly.entity_id
_entity_poly.type
_entity_poly.pdbx_seq_one_letter_code
_entity_poly.pdbx_strand_id
1 'polypeptide(L)'
;MSEAATTVAPADQVRALLDHRYRSAHRYIVGREKIREFARAVQDRHPAHWHESAAAALGYPGLIAPPTFASIILLRVHREILDTVLTGYDPARILHADQVIDIGRPLVAGDELTCDIYFESFRHFADYDVMAIKSVLTDVRGAVVQTGSTALLARTGESARLGEAVHRVAMTDSPAEPVPGTITAAGQDTVGVMRPRHTPCIAVDPATLRVGAALPARVLRLSRGDLVNYAGVTGDANPALFDERTAIESGLPTVVAPGMLKLGLAAGYLSSWLGDPAAVTRLRAQFAHYTHYLRIPALASSPIEFGGRITSLDPHRRRGTVAIEARSHGRKLFGYAAAEVRFAD
;
A
#
# COMPACT_ATOMS: atom_id res chain seq x y z
N MET A 1 -13.57 38.67 -24.43
CA MET A 1 -14.36 38.06 -23.34
C MET A 1 -13.89 36.61 -23.24
N SER A 2 -13.01 36.32 -22.27
CA SER A 2 -12.54 34.96 -22.01
C SER A 2 -13.65 34.27 -21.23
N GLU A 3 -14.24 33.25 -21.80
CA GLU A 3 -15.12 32.31 -21.11
C GLU A 3 -14.29 31.67 -19.98
N ALA A 4 -14.59 32.04 -18.75
CA ALA A 4 -14.07 31.32 -17.60
C ALA A 4 -14.60 29.88 -17.69
N ALA A 5 -13.74 28.93 -18.04
CA ALA A 5 -14.06 27.52 -17.99
C ALA A 5 -14.57 27.23 -16.57
N THR A 6 -15.85 26.88 -16.45
CA THR A 6 -16.47 26.52 -15.18
C THR A 6 -15.76 25.24 -14.68
N THR A 7 -14.84 25.42 -13.74
CA THR A 7 -14.10 24.29 -13.16
C THR A 7 -15.10 23.42 -12.39
N VAL A 8 -15.30 22.20 -12.83
CA VAL A 8 -16.16 21.20 -12.17
C VAL A 8 -15.66 20.97 -10.74
N ALA A 9 -16.56 21.00 -9.76
CA ALA A 9 -16.16 20.78 -8.37
C ALA A 9 -15.49 19.40 -8.19
N PRO A 10 -14.45 19.27 -7.35
CA PRO A 10 -13.75 17.99 -7.14
C PRO A 10 -14.69 16.82 -6.78
N ALA A 11 -15.67 17.06 -5.94
CA ALA A 11 -16.69 16.08 -5.58
C ALA A 11 -17.51 15.57 -6.78
N ASP A 12 -17.81 16.43 -7.73
CA ASP A 12 -18.56 16.05 -8.94
C ASP A 12 -17.69 15.28 -9.93
N GLN A 13 -16.38 15.59 -9.98
CA GLN A 13 -15.42 14.80 -10.74
C GLN A 13 -15.35 13.35 -10.24
N VAL A 14 -15.32 13.14 -8.91
CA VAL A 14 -15.34 11.77 -8.33
C VAL A 14 -16.66 11.07 -8.62
N ARG A 15 -17.80 11.77 -8.49
CA ARG A 15 -19.12 11.20 -8.80
C ARG A 15 -19.22 10.73 -10.25
N ALA A 16 -18.61 11.46 -11.19
CA ALA A 16 -18.58 11.09 -12.58
C ALA A 16 -17.72 9.84 -12.88
N LEU A 17 -16.83 9.44 -11.94
CA LEU A 17 -16.02 8.23 -12.05
C LEU A 17 -16.67 7.00 -11.41
N LEU A 18 -17.76 7.17 -10.66
CA LEU A 18 -18.52 6.02 -10.16
C LEU A 18 -19.02 5.19 -11.34
N ASP A 19 -18.99 3.86 -11.20
CA ASP A 19 -19.36 2.92 -12.26
C ASP A 19 -18.45 2.98 -13.53
N HIS A 20 -17.30 3.63 -13.41
CA HIS A 20 -16.29 3.67 -14.47
C HIS A 20 -15.01 2.97 -14.03
N ARG A 21 -14.28 2.48 -15.02
CA ARG A 21 -12.94 1.91 -14.88
C ARG A 21 -11.94 2.91 -15.48
N TYR A 22 -10.98 3.30 -14.65
CA TYR A 22 -9.79 4.00 -15.11
C TYR A 22 -8.66 2.98 -15.32
N ARG A 23 -8.10 2.91 -16.51
CA ARG A 23 -6.94 2.07 -16.84
C ARG A 23 -5.72 2.95 -17.00
N SER A 24 -4.64 2.67 -16.26
CA SER A 24 -3.40 3.42 -16.37
C SER A 24 -2.84 3.43 -17.80
N ALA A 25 -2.23 4.55 -18.19
CA ALA A 25 -1.68 4.73 -19.54
C ALA A 25 -0.57 3.73 -19.85
N HIS A 26 0.24 3.39 -18.86
CA HIS A 26 1.43 2.57 -19.04
C HIS A 26 1.37 1.29 -18.21
N ARG A 27 1.88 0.20 -18.79
CA ARG A 27 2.19 -1.00 -18.02
C ARG A 27 3.36 -0.77 -17.09
N TYR A 28 3.34 -1.44 -15.96
CA TYR A 28 4.44 -1.44 -15.00
C TYR A 28 5.27 -2.71 -15.17
N ILE A 29 6.58 -2.55 -15.38
CA ILE A 29 7.52 -3.67 -15.42
C ILE A 29 8.19 -3.81 -14.06
N VAL A 30 8.06 -4.97 -13.44
CA VAL A 30 8.65 -5.28 -12.13
C VAL A 30 10.15 -5.48 -12.28
N GLY A 31 10.94 -4.48 -11.88
CA GLY A 31 12.39 -4.51 -11.97
C GLY A 31 13.06 -5.20 -10.77
N ARG A 32 14.15 -5.95 -11.02
CA ARG A 32 14.95 -6.61 -9.95
C ARG A 32 15.44 -5.64 -8.90
N GLU A 33 16.04 -4.55 -9.33
CA GLU A 33 16.60 -3.56 -8.38
C GLU A 33 15.48 -2.86 -7.63
N LYS A 34 14.33 -2.60 -8.27
CA LYS A 34 13.17 -2.03 -7.60
C LYS A 34 12.60 -2.96 -6.51
N ILE A 35 12.65 -4.28 -6.71
CA ILE A 35 12.31 -5.26 -5.65
C ILE A 35 13.27 -5.12 -4.47
N ARG A 36 14.60 -5.07 -4.72
CA ARG A 36 15.61 -4.92 -3.66
C ARG A 36 15.50 -3.59 -2.93
N GLU A 37 15.31 -2.49 -3.66
CA GLU A 37 15.10 -1.16 -3.09
C GLU A 37 13.87 -1.15 -2.17
N PHE A 38 12.76 -1.70 -2.64
CA PHE A 38 11.53 -1.74 -1.86
C PHE A 38 11.64 -2.66 -0.65
N ALA A 39 12.26 -3.85 -0.80
CA ALA A 39 12.53 -4.75 0.32
C ALA A 39 13.38 -4.05 1.41
N ARG A 40 14.39 -3.26 1.00
CA ARG A 40 15.16 -2.42 1.92
C ARG A 40 14.29 -1.38 2.60
N ALA A 41 13.45 -0.67 1.84
CA ALA A 41 12.62 0.40 2.36
C ALA A 41 11.58 -0.09 3.38
N VAL A 42 11.05 -1.30 3.22
CA VAL A 42 10.13 -1.95 4.18
C VAL A 42 10.85 -2.90 5.14
N GLN A 43 12.18 -2.88 5.19
CA GLN A 43 13.04 -3.71 6.04
C GLN A 43 12.74 -5.22 5.95
N ASP A 44 12.24 -5.69 4.81
CA ASP A 44 12.03 -7.10 4.54
C ASP A 44 13.34 -7.74 4.06
N ARG A 45 13.95 -8.56 4.93
CA ARG A 45 15.24 -9.19 4.69
C ARG A 45 15.11 -10.62 4.16
N HIS A 46 13.90 -11.03 3.74
CA HIS A 46 13.72 -12.39 3.23
C HIS A 46 14.60 -12.63 1.99
N PRO A 47 15.41 -13.71 1.97
CA PRO A 47 16.43 -13.91 0.92
C PRO A 47 15.88 -13.91 -0.51
N ALA A 48 14.63 -14.34 -0.72
CA ALA A 48 14.00 -14.39 -2.04
C ALA A 48 13.75 -13.00 -2.70
N HIS A 49 13.85 -11.91 -1.92
CA HIS A 49 13.83 -10.55 -2.46
C HIS A 49 15.21 -10.05 -2.91
N TRP A 50 16.28 -10.76 -2.51
CA TRP A 50 17.66 -10.32 -2.67
C TRP A 50 18.46 -11.21 -3.61
N HIS A 51 18.22 -12.52 -3.58
CA HIS A 51 19.02 -13.53 -4.27
C HIS A 51 18.15 -14.43 -5.15
N GLU A 52 18.50 -14.51 -6.43
CA GLU A 52 17.78 -15.34 -7.41
C GLU A 52 17.79 -16.83 -6.99
N SER A 53 18.90 -17.31 -6.41
CA SER A 53 18.99 -18.68 -5.91
C SER A 53 18.02 -18.98 -4.78
N ALA A 54 17.77 -18.01 -3.90
CA ALA A 54 16.81 -18.16 -2.81
C ALA A 54 15.36 -18.15 -3.33
N ALA A 55 15.06 -17.33 -4.34
CA ALA A 55 13.77 -17.34 -5.01
C ALA A 55 13.54 -18.67 -5.76
N ALA A 56 14.57 -19.16 -6.46
CA ALA A 56 14.54 -20.45 -7.16
C ALA A 56 14.35 -21.63 -6.19
N ALA A 57 14.94 -21.59 -5.00
CA ALA A 57 14.72 -22.61 -3.96
C ALA A 57 13.26 -22.68 -3.48
N LEU A 58 12.53 -21.56 -3.58
CA LEU A 58 11.09 -21.50 -3.35
C LEU A 58 10.24 -21.80 -4.60
N GLY A 59 10.88 -22.16 -5.74
CA GLY A 59 10.21 -22.50 -7.00
C GLY A 59 9.82 -21.31 -7.88
N TYR A 60 10.40 -20.13 -7.66
CA TYR A 60 10.12 -18.94 -8.47
C TYR A 60 11.20 -18.72 -9.55
N PRO A 61 10.81 -18.22 -10.74
CA PRO A 61 11.74 -18.03 -11.86
C PRO A 61 12.66 -16.81 -11.70
N GLY A 62 12.46 -15.99 -10.68
CA GLY A 62 13.24 -14.79 -10.39
C GLY A 62 12.89 -14.21 -9.02
N LEU A 63 13.51 -13.09 -8.65
CA LEU A 63 13.23 -12.42 -7.39
C LEU A 63 11.74 -12.19 -7.22
N ILE A 64 11.18 -12.52 -6.06
CA ILE A 64 9.81 -12.19 -5.70
C ILE A 64 9.76 -10.87 -4.94
N ALA A 65 8.75 -10.07 -5.22
CA ALA A 65 8.55 -8.80 -4.53
C ALA A 65 7.94 -9.02 -3.15
N PRO A 66 8.22 -8.14 -2.16
CA PRO A 66 7.49 -8.13 -0.89
C PRO A 66 5.98 -8.01 -1.09
N PRO A 67 5.14 -8.57 -0.20
CA PRO A 67 3.68 -8.64 -0.40
C PRO A 67 2.99 -7.29 -0.65
N THR A 68 3.57 -6.19 -0.16
CA THR A 68 3.04 -4.83 -0.32
C THR A 68 3.66 -4.05 -1.49
N PHE A 69 4.48 -4.67 -2.32
CA PHE A 69 5.19 -4.01 -3.44
C PHE A 69 4.24 -3.30 -4.41
N ALA A 70 3.05 -3.85 -4.64
CA ALA A 70 2.06 -3.22 -5.52
C ALA A 70 1.68 -1.79 -5.12
N SER A 71 1.97 -1.36 -3.88
CA SER A 71 1.76 0.02 -3.45
C SER A 71 2.52 1.04 -4.31
N ILE A 72 3.67 0.69 -4.87
CA ILE A 72 4.42 1.55 -5.82
C ILE A 72 3.58 1.80 -7.07
N ILE A 73 2.98 0.74 -7.62
CA ILE A 73 2.16 0.80 -8.84
C ILE A 73 0.92 1.65 -8.58
N LEU A 74 0.25 1.38 -7.44
CA LEU A 74 -0.97 2.10 -7.06
C LEU A 74 -0.69 3.57 -6.80
N LEU A 75 0.39 3.92 -6.13
CA LEU A 75 0.75 5.31 -5.87
C LEU A 75 0.96 6.09 -7.17
N ARG A 76 1.66 5.48 -8.13
CA ARG A 76 1.86 6.05 -9.46
C ARG A 76 0.54 6.30 -10.18
N VAL A 77 -0.37 5.32 -10.18
CA VAL A 77 -1.67 5.44 -10.87
C VAL A 77 -2.60 6.43 -10.15
N HIS A 78 -2.60 6.44 -8.82
CA HIS A 78 -3.34 7.45 -8.06
C HIS A 78 -2.83 8.85 -8.36
N ARG A 79 -1.51 9.04 -8.49
CA ARG A 79 -0.93 10.33 -8.88
C ARG A 79 -1.36 10.70 -10.30
N GLU A 80 -1.31 9.78 -11.26
CA GLU A 80 -1.78 9.98 -12.63
C GLU A 80 -3.25 10.46 -12.63
N ILE A 81 -4.12 9.83 -11.83
CA ILE A 81 -5.53 10.24 -11.71
C ILE A 81 -5.68 11.64 -11.12
N LEU A 82 -4.92 11.98 -10.07
CA LEU A 82 -4.98 13.29 -9.43
C LEU A 82 -4.44 14.41 -10.34
N ASP A 83 -3.45 14.10 -11.15
CA ASP A 83 -2.85 15.07 -12.08
C ASP A 83 -3.69 15.26 -13.36
N THR A 84 -4.54 14.29 -13.76
CA THR A 84 -5.24 14.33 -15.05
C THR A 84 -6.76 14.34 -14.97
N VAL A 85 -7.36 13.77 -13.95
CA VAL A 85 -8.81 13.51 -13.87
C VAL A 85 -9.46 14.16 -12.64
N LEU A 86 -8.84 14.04 -11.48
CA LEU A 86 -9.35 14.57 -10.21
C LEU A 86 -8.59 15.82 -9.79
N THR A 87 -8.69 16.86 -10.58
CA THR A 87 -8.03 18.14 -10.32
C THR A 87 -8.71 18.87 -9.16
N GLY A 88 -7.93 19.36 -8.21
CA GLY A 88 -8.45 20.15 -7.08
C GLY A 88 -8.40 19.43 -5.73
N TYR A 89 -7.98 18.17 -5.67
CA TYR A 89 -7.56 17.53 -4.42
C TYR A 89 -6.06 17.75 -4.20
N ASP A 90 -5.70 18.14 -2.98
CA ASP A 90 -4.30 18.24 -2.57
C ASP A 90 -3.80 16.87 -2.06
N PRO A 91 -2.83 16.21 -2.74
CA PRO A 91 -2.32 14.90 -2.33
C PRO A 91 -1.79 14.86 -0.89
N ALA A 92 -1.23 15.99 -0.39
CA ALA A 92 -0.73 16.09 0.97
C ALA A 92 -1.84 16.05 2.03
N ARG A 93 -3.09 16.21 1.63
CA ARG A 93 -4.28 16.19 2.49
C ARG A 93 -5.15 14.97 2.30
N ILE A 94 -4.70 14.00 1.54
CA ILE A 94 -5.35 12.71 1.38
C ILE A 94 -4.77 11.76 2.42
N LEU A 95 -5.62 11.30 3.33
CA LEU A 95 -5.28 10.30 4.34
C LEU A 95 -5.69 8.92 3.87
N HIS A 96 -4.77 7.98 3.93
CA HIS A 96 -5.03 6.57 3.73
C HIS A 96 -5.66 5.97 5.00
N ALA A 97 -6.93 5.58 4.93
CA ALA A 97 -7.69 5.15 6.10
C ALA A 97 -7.71 3.63 6.29
N ASP A 98 -7.99 2.88 5.24
CA ASP A 98 -8.07 1.41 5.27
C ASP A 98 -7.44 0.84 3.99
N GLN A 99 -6.81 -0.33 4.11
CA GLN A 99 -6.24 -1.06 2.98
C GLN A 99 -6.55 -2.54 3.12
N VAL A 100 -7.06 -3.12 2.05
CA VAL A 100 -7.10 -4.57 1.82
C VAL A 100 -6.27 -4.88 0.59
N ILE A 101 -5.49 -5.95 0.65
CA ILE A 101 -4.71 -6.48 -0.47
C ILE A 101 -5.01 -7.98 -0.55
N ASP A 102 -5.56 -8.43 -1.67
CA ASP A 102 -5.74 -9.84 -1.99
C ASP A 102 -4.67 -10.27 -3.00
N ILE A 103 -3.82 -11.20 -2.61
CA ILE A 103 -2.65 -11.64 -3.37
C ILE A 103 -2.95 -13.01 -4.00
N GLY A 104 -3.12 -13.02 -5.31
CA GLY A 104 -3.31 -14.25 -6.08
C GLY A 104 -2.00 -15.01 -6.30
N ARG A 105 -0.92 -14.29 -6.57
CA ARG A 105 0.45 -14.78 -6.62
C ARG A 105 1.44 -13.68 -6.26
N PRO A 106 2.67 -14.01 -5.85
CA PRO A 106 3.73 -13.03 -5.74
C PRO A 106 3.99 -12.34 -7.09
N LEU A 107 4.37 -11.07 -7.04
CA LEU A 107 4.92 -10.39 -8.20
C LEU A 107 6.39 -10.81 -8.33
N VAL A 108 6.78 -11.14 -9.57
CA VAL A 108 8.12 -11.65 -9.87
C VAL A 108 8.84 -10.64 -10.77
N ALA A 109 10.16 -10.55 -10.65
CA ALA A 109 10.98 -9.74 -11.53
C ALA A 109 10.72 -10.10 -13.01
N GLY A 110 10.41 -9.09 -13.84
CA GLY A 110 10.02 -9.26 -15.23
C GLY A 110 8.51 -9.31 -15.48
N ASP A 111 7.67 -9.36 -14.43
CA ASP A 111 6.22 -9.21 -14.62
C ASP A 111 5.90 -7.86 -15.28
N GLU A 112 5.05 -7.88 -16.30
CA GLU A 112 4.43 -6.70 -16.90
C GLU A 112 2.98 -6.62 -16.45
N LEU A 113 2.61 -5.53 -15.80
CA LEU A 113 1.33 -5.37 -15.13
C LEU A 113 0.56 -4.17 -15.66
N THR A 114 -0.73 -4.36 -15.89
CA THR A 114 -1.71 -3.29 -16.11
C THR A 114 -2.46 -3.05 -14.80
N CYS A 115 -2.72 -1.78 -14.49
CA CYS A 115 -3.50 -1.39 -13.32
C CYS A 115 -4.82 -0.77 -13.74
N ASP A 116 -5.91 -1.33 -13.26
CA ASP A 116 -7.25 -0.77 -13.36
C ASP A 116 -7.70 -0.25 -12.00
N ILE A 117 -8.32 0.93 -11.99
CA ILE A 117 -8.90 1.57 -10.80
C ILE A 117 -10.40 1.74 -11.00
N TYR A 118 -11.17 1.40 -9.97
CA TYR A 118 -12.61 1.57 -9.89
C TYR A 118 -12.95 2.40 -8.64
N PHE A 119 -13.76 3.44 -8.80
CA PHE A 119 -14.34 4.17 -7.68
C PHE A 119 -15.61 3.47 -7.25
N GLU A 120 -15.56 2.74 -6.12
CA GLU A 120 -16.68 1.91 -5.63
C GLU A 120 -17.72 2.72 -4.86
N SER A 121 -17.27 3.74 -4.12
CA SER A 121 -18.18 4.63 -3.41
C SER A 121 -17.55 5.99 -3.14
N PHE A 122 -18.42 6.98 -3.01
CA PHE A 122 -18.07 8.36 -2.67
C PHE A 122 -19.08 8.93 -1.67
N ARG A 123 -18.56 9.59 -0.65
CA ARG A 123 -19.37 10.33 0.32
C ARG A 123 -18.75 11.70 0.56
N HIS A 124 -19.55 12.74 0.40
CA HIS A 124 -19.16 14.12 0.65
C HIS A 124 -19.63 14.56 2.02
N PHE A 125 -18.76 15.18 2.78
CA PHE A 125 -19.04 15.84 4.07
C PHE A 125 -18.55 17.28 3.99
N ALA A 126 -18.94 18.12 4.96
CA ALA A 126 -18.60 19.55 4.94
C ALA A 126 -17.08 19.81 4.82
N ASP A 127 -16.24 19.02 5.53
CA ASP A 127 -14.82 19.26 5.66
C ASP A 127 -13.94 18.17 5.01
N TYR A 128 -14.54 17.10 4.49
CA TYR A 128 -13.80 16.00 3.87
C TYR A 128 -14.66 15.13 2.97
N ASP A 129 -14.00 14.50 2.02
CA ASP A 129 -14.55 13.48 1.14
C ASP A 129 -14.02 12.12 1.52
N VAL A 130 -14.87 11.09 1.45
CA VAL A 130 -14.50 9.69 1.64
C VAL A 130 -14.68 8.95 0.34
N MET A 131 -13.60 8.35 -0.13
CA MET A 131 -13.55 7.57 -1.37
C MET A 131 -13.16 6.13 -1.07
N ALA A 132 -13.94 5.16 -1.58
CA ALA A 132 -13.54 3.78 -1.64
C ALA A 132 -13.12 3.45 -3.07
N ILE A 133 -11.90 2.93 -3.20
CA ILE A 133 -11.26 2.65 -4.49
C ILE A 133 -10.87 1.17 -4.52
N LYS A 134 -11.25 0.47 -5.59
CA LYS A 134 -10.75 -0.86 -5.91
C LYS A 134 -9.66 -0.77 -6.96
N SER A 135 -8.58 -1.47 -6.75
CA SER A 135 -7.50 -1.64 -7.73
C SER A 135 -7.41 -3.10 -8.18
N VAL A 136 -7.09 -3.28 -9.45
CA VAL A 136 -6.93 -4.61 -10.08
C VAL A 136 -5.64 -4.61 -10.88
N LEU A 137 -4.72 -5.50 -10.52
CA LEU A 137 -3.49 -5.72 -11.29
C LEU A 137 -3.64 -6.99 -12.13
N THR A 138 -3.45 -6.86 -13.45
CA THR A 138 -3.50 -7.96 -14.40
C THR A 138 -2.15 -8.13 -15.10
N ASP A 139 -1.77 -9.37 -15.36
CA ASP A 139 -0.58 -9.68 -16.16
C ASP A 139 -0.87 -9.57 -17.66
N VAL A 140 0.16 -9.77 -18.49
CA VAL A 140 0.06 -9.72 -19.97
C VAL A 140 -0.92 -10.72 -20.56
N ARG A 141 -1.32 -11.75 -19.81
CA ARG A 141 -2.30 -12.76 -20.22
C ARG A 141 -3.72 -12.39 -19.81
N GLY A 142 -3.89 -11.23 -19.17
CA GLY A 142 -5.18 -10.78 -18.61
C GLY A 142 -5.57 -11.48 -17.31
N ALA A 143 -4.66 -12.26 -16.70
CA ALA A 143 -4.95 -12.89 -15.42
C ALA A 143 -4.76 -11.90 -14.26
N VAL A 144 -5.75 -11.85 -13.35
CA VAL A 144 -5.67 -11.01 -12.16
C VAL A 144 -4.68 -11.60 -11.19
N VAL A 145 -3.63 -10.85 -10.90
CA VAL A 145 -2.55 -11.28 -10.00
C VAL A 145 -2.70 -10.73 -8.58
N GLN A 146 -3.31 -9.56 -8.45
CA GLN A 146 -3.58 -8.92 -7.18
C GLN A 146 -4.76 -7.97 -7.30
N THR A 147 -5.56 -7.86 -6.22
CA THR A 147 -6.55 -6.80 -6.07
C THR A 147 -6.32 -6.04 -4.77
N GLY A 148 -6.78 -4.80 -4.74
CA GLY A 148 -6.75 -3.97 -3.54
C GLY A 148 -8.07 -3.25 -3.35
N SER A 149 -8.42 -2.96 -2.10
CA SER A 149 -9.47 -2.01 -1.75
C SER A 149 -8.89 -1.00 -0.78
N THR A 150 -9.04 0.26 -1.10
CA THR A 150 -8.44 1.39 -0.39
C THR A 150 -9.52 2.39 0.01
N ALA A 151 -9.57 2.77 1.28
CA ALA A 151 -10.38 3.89 1.72
C ALA A 151 -9.50 5.12 1.92
N LEU A 152 -9.85 6.21 1.25
CA LEU A 152 -9.18 7.51 1.33
C LEU A 152 -10.09 8.55 1.95
N LEU A 153 -9.50 9.43 2.77
CA LEU A 153 -10.12 10.63 3.30
C LEU A 153 -9.40 11.84 2.74
N ALA A 154 -10.06 12.60 1.89
CA ALA A 154 -9.53 13.85 1.35
C ALA A 154 -10.14 15.03 2.11
N ARG A 155 -9.33 15.88 2.73
CA ARG A 155 -9.81 17.12 3.34
C ARG A 155 -10.21 18.10 2.25
N THR A 156 -11.36 18.75 2.45
CA THR A 156 -11.93 19.76 1.58
C THR A 156 -12.12 21.09 2.34
N GLY A 157 -12.50 22.15 1.64
CA GLY A 157 -12.76 23.46 2.25
C GLY A 157 -11.52 24.38 2.32
N GLU A 158 -11.70 25.60 2.82
CA GLU A 158 -10.64 26.64 2.86
C GLU A 158 -9.45 26.26 3.74
N SER A 159 -9.68 25.51 4.81
CA SER A 159 -8.60 24.93 5.62
C SER A 159 -7.77 23.89 4.88
N ALA A 160 -8.18 23.50 3.68
CA ALA A 160 -7.51 22.52 2.84
C ALA A 160 -6.31 23.06 2.04
N ARG A 161 -6.12 24.37 1.98
CA ARG A 161 -4.98 24.95 1.26
C ARG A 161 -3.74 24.89 2.16
N LEU A 162 -2.87 23.94 1.89
CA LEU A 162 -1.48 24.05 2.35
C LEU A 162 -0.88 25.23 1.58
N GLY A 163 -0.30 26.18 2.30
CA GLY A 163 0.25 27.37 1.69
C GLY A 163 1.34 27.03 0.66
N GLU A 164 1.72 28.01 -0.18
CA GLU A 164 2.79 27.89 -1.18
C GLU A 164 4.10 27.24 -0.68
N ALA A 165 4.31 27.22 0.65
CA ALA A 165 5.48 26.61 1.27
C ALA A 165 5.58 25.10 0.98
N VAL A 166 4.46 24.37 0.84
CA VAL A 166 4.45 22.92 0.54
C VAL A 166 4.96 22.64 -0.86
N HIS A 167 4.57 23.49 -1.82
CA HIS A 167 5.04 23.37 -3.20
C HIS A 167 6.55 23.62 -3.35
N ARG A 168 7.17 24.35 -2.41
CA ARG A 168 8.61 24.61 -2.43
C ARG A 168 9.48 23.45 -1.95
N VAL A 169 8.92 22.55 -1.13
CA VAL A 169 9.62 21.34 -0.64
C VAL A 169 9.23 20.07 -1.39
N ALA A 170 8.25 20.15 -2.30
CA ALA A 170 7.92 19.04 -3.19
C ALA A 170 9.05 18.82 -4.22
N MET A 171 9.12 17.61 -4.76
CA MET A 171 10.05 17.34 -5.87
C MET A 171 9.73 18.25 -7.05
N THR A 172 10.75 18.99 -7.52
CA THR A 172 10.59 19.99 -8.58
C THR A 172 10.62 19.40 -9.99
N ASP A 173 11.16 18.19 -10.12
CA ASP A 173 11.20 17.49 -11.40
C ASP A 173 9.87 16.80 -11.64
N SER A 174 8.98 17.48 -12.32
CA SER A 174 7.78 16.89 -12.88
C SER A 174 8.16 16.17 -14.17
N PRO A 175 7.78 14.89 -14.32
CA PRO A 175 7.91 14.23 -15.61
C PRO A 175 7.18 15.07 -16.68
N ALA A 176 7.59 14.90 -17.92
CA ALA A 176 6.85 15.39 -19.09
C ALA A 176 5.35 15.14 -18.90
N GLU A 177 4.51 16.00 -19.50
CA GLU A 177 3.05 16.03 -19.34
C GLU A 177 2.45 14.66 -19.03
N PRO A 178 1.70 14.53 -17.94
CA PRO A 178 1.13 13.24 -17.53
C PRO A 178 0.25 12.71 -18.66
N VAL A 179 0.54 11.52 -19.14
CA VAL A 179 -0.29 10.84 -20.14
C VAL A 179 -1.51 10.29 -19.42
N PRO A 180 -2.73 10.79 -19.71
CA PRO A 180 -3.92 10.29 -19.04
C PRO A 180 -4.20 8.84 -19.43
N GLY A 181 -4.67 8.06 -18.48
CA GLY A 181 -5.20 6.73 -18.74
C GLY A 181 -6.55 6.78 -19.47
N THR A 182 -7.13 5.61 -19.67
CA THR A 182 -8.41 5.46 -20.39
C THR A 182 -9.55 5.24 -19.40
N ILE A 183 -10.61 6.03 -19.52
CA ILE A 183 -11.86 5.86 -18.77
C ILE A 183 -12.88 5.14 -19.64
N THR A 184 -13.45 4.05 -19.12
CA THR A 184 -14.52 3.27 -19.77
C THR A 184 -15.58 2.91 -18.74
N ALA A 185 -16.81 2.64 -19.17
CA ALA A 185 -17.83 2.09 -18.28
C ALA A 185 -17.30 0.79 -17.63
N ALA A 186 -17.51 0.63 -16.34
CA ALA A 186 -17.19 -0.61 -15.65
C ALA A 186 -18.14 -1.69 -16.15
N GLY A 187 -17.61 -2.74 -16.80
CA GLY A 187 -18.39 -3.94 -17.10
C GLY A 187 -18.75 -4.67 -15.79
N GLN A 188 -19.71 -5.59 -15.89
CA GLN A 188 -20.08 -6.47 -14.74
C GLN A 188 -19.01 -7.54 -14.46
N ASP A 189 -17.76 -7.31 -14.82
CA ASP A 189 -16.68 -8.25 -14.63
C ASP A 189 -16.48 -8.53 -13.14
N THR A 190 -16.93 -9.69 -12.71
CA THR A 190 -16.55 -10.26 -11.40
C THR A 190 -15.06 -10.59 -11.47
N VAL A 191 -14.25 -9.59 -11.16
CA VAL A 191 -12.80 -9.73 -11.15
C VAL A 191 -12.39 -10.54 -9.92
N GLY A 192 -12.32 -11.85 -10.10
CA GLY A 192 -11.79 -12.75 -9.09
C GLY A 192 -10.26 -12.79 -9.15
N VAL A 193 -9.60 -12.74 -7.98
CA VAL A 193 -8.16 -13.00 -7.91
C VAL A 193 -7.88 -14.43 -8.36
N MET A 194 -6.91 -14.60 -9.23
CA MET A 194 -6.45 -15.91 -9.66
C MET A 194 -5.93 -16.70 -8.46
N ARG A 195 -6.44 -17.91 -8.27
CA ARG A 195 -5.96 -18.78 -7.18
C ARG A 195 -4.48 -19.11 -7.40
N PRO A 196 -3.64 -19.02 -6.35
CA PRO A 196 -2.22 -19.33 -6.48
C PRO A 196 -2.05 -20.78 -6.93
N ARG A 197 -1.25 -20.98 -7.97
CA ARG A 197 -0.90 -22.32 -8.49
C ARG A 197 0.24 -22.97 -7.72
N HIS A 198 0.97 -22.17 -6.96
CA HIS A 198 2.16 -22.60 -6.24
C HIS A 198 1.84 -22.82 -4.76
N THR A 199 2.29 -23.96 -4.19
CA THR A 199 2.21 -24.23 -2.77
C THR A 199 3.38 -23.54 -2.06
N PRO A 200 3.15 -22.68 -1.06
CA PRO A 200 4.24 -21.98 -0.38
C PRO A 200 5.11 -22.97 0.41
N CYS A 201 6.41 -22.71 0.43
CA CYS A 201 7.39 -23.48 1.18
C CYS A 201 7.61 -22.84 2.56
N ILE A 202 6.74 -23.14 3.51
CA ILE A 202 6.78 -22.53 4.85
C ILE A 202 7.74 -23.24 5.79
N ALA A 203 8.35 -22.46 6.69
CA ALA A 203 9.25 -22.96 7.74
C ALA A 203 8.50 -23.41 9.00
N VAL A 204 7.23 -23.02 9.14
CA VAL A 204 6.39 -23.34 10.30
C VAL A 204 5.66 -24.65 10.07
N ASP A 205 5.77 -25.58 11.01
CA ASP A 205 4.99 -26.82 10.97
C ASP A 205 3.50 -26.53 11.28
N PRO A 206 2.58 -26.70 10.31
CA PRO A 206 1.17 -26.44 10.51
C PRO A 206 0.53 -27.29 11.62
N ALA A 207 1.06 -28.49 11.88
CA ALA A 207 0.55 -29.39 12.91
C ALA A 207 0.77 -28.84 14.34
N THR A 208 1.73 -27.96 14.51
CA THR A 208 2.02 -27.31 15.80
C THR A 208 1.17 -26.07 16.07
N LEU A 209 0.52 -25.53 15.04
CA LEU A 209 -0.26 -24.30 15.15
C LEU A 209 -1.56 -24.52 15.93
N ARG A 210 -1.92 -23.57 16.75
CA ARG A 210 -3.17 -23.55 17.52
C ARG A 210 -3.79 -22.16 17.47
N VAL A 211 -5.11 -22.09 17.44
CA VAL A 211 -5.85 -20.83 17.63
C VAL A 211 -5.51 -20.26 18.99
N GLY A 212 -5.22 -18.97 19.04
CA GLY A 212 -4.77 -18.27 20.24
C GLY A 212 -3.24 -18.24 20.41
N ALA A 213 -2.49 -19.07 19.67
CA ALA A 213 -1.03 -19.06 19.75
C ALA A 213 -0.45 -17.72 19.33
N ALA A 214 0.50 -17.19 20.14
CA ALA A 214 1.22 -15.97 19.84
C ALA A 214 2.34 -16.25 18.85
N LEU A 215 2.56 -15.30 17.93
CA LEU A 215 3.72 -15.28 17.07
C LEU A 215 4.93 -14.72 17.83
N PRO A 216 6.17 -15.08 17.43
CA PRO A 216 7.38 -14.50 18.01
C PRO A 216 7.39 -12.99 17.93
N ALA A 217 7.71 -12.31 19.03
CA ALA A 217 7.84 -10.86 19.02
C ALA A 217 9.08 -10.41 18.24
N ARG A 218 8.97 -9.26 17.55
CA ARG A 218 10.07 -8.65 16.81
C ARG A 218 10.07 -7.13 17.00
N VAL A 219 11.23 -6.56 17.18
CA VAL A 219 11.39 -5.09 17.24
C VAL A 219 12.13 -4.62 16.00
N LEU A 220 11.54 -3.66 15.31
CA LEU A 220 12.17 -2.91 14.22
C LEU A 220 12.35 -1.45 14.67
N ARG A 221 13.16 -0.70 13.94
CA ARG A 221 13.36 0.73 14.19
C ARG A 221 13.23 1.51 12.90
N LEU A 222 12.59 2.68 12.96
CA LEU A 222 12.52 3.64 11.88
C LEU A 222 13.14 4.97 12.26
N SER A 223 13.94 5.50 11.36
CA SER A 223 14.55 6.84 11.42
C SER A 223 13.94 7.76 10.34
N ARG A 224 14.30 9.04 10.34
CA ARG A 224 13.98 9.97 9.26
C ARG A 224 14.57 9.51 7.92
N GLY A 225 15.78 8.94 7.94
CA GLY A 225 16.41 8.39 6.73
C GLY A 225 15.59 7.26 6.11
N ASP A 226 14.96 6.41 6.91
CA ASP A 226 14.07 5.36 6.41
C ASP A 226 12.82 5.92 5.72
N LEU A 227 12.26 7.04 6.23
CA LEU A 227 11.12 7.71 5.59
C LEU A 227 11.51 8.33 4.25
N VAL A 228 12.66 9.01 4.19
CA VAL A 228 13.19 9.59 2.94
C VAL A 228 13.47 8.48 1.92
N ASN A 229 14.10 7.37 2.36
CA ASN A 229 14.34 6.21 1.49
C ASN A 229 13.02 5.61 0.98
N TYR A 230 12.02 5.45 1.86
CA TYR A 230 10.71 4.93 1.45
C TYR A 230 10.02 5.85 0.44
N ALA A 231 10.01 7.16 0.70
CA ALA A 231 9.45 8.17 -0.21
C ALA A 231 10.11 8.13 -1.59
N GLY A 232 11.46 8.08 -1.64
CA GLY A 232 12.20 7.99 -2.89
C GLY A 232 11.97 6.69 -3.66
N VAL A 233 11.91 5.56 -2.96
CA VAL A 233 11.69 4.24 -3.57
C VAL A 233 10.27 4.09 -4.11
N THR A 234 9.27 4.60 -3.40
CA THR A 234 7.87 4.48 -3.79
C THR A 234 7.39 5.58 -4.73
N GLY A 235 8.14 6.69 -4.83
CA GLY A 235 7.71 7.89 -5.53
C GLY A 235 6.65 8.68 -4.74
N ASP A 236 6.52 8.45 -3.43
CA ASP A 236 5.64 9.23 -2.57
C ASP A 236 6.22 10.61 -2.30
N ALA A 237 5.83 11.56 -3.12
CA ALA A 237 6.32 12.94 -3.08
C ALA A 237 5.69 13.79 -1.98
N ASN A 238 4.87 13.21 -1.08
CA ASN A 238 4.23 13.96 -0.02
C ASN A 238 5.27 14.52 0.98
N PRO A 239 5.53 15.84 1.00
CA PRO A 239 6.57 16.42 1.84
C PRO A 239 6.30 16.29 3.34
N ALA A 240 5.06 16.08 3.75
CA ALA A 240 4.71 15.82 5.15
C ALA A 240 5.37 14.55 5.72
N LEU A 241 5.93 13.68 4.86
CA LEU A 241 6.64 12.45 5.27
C LEU A 241 8.10 12.71 5.64
N PHE A 242 8.70 13.85 5.28
CA PHE A 242 10.12 14.12 5.51
C PHE A 242 10.43 15.56 5.94
N ASP A 243 9.53 16.52 5.74
CA ASP A 243 9.66 17.90 6.16
C ASP A 243 8.80 18.19 7.39
N GLU A 244 9.46 18.60 8.50
CA GLU A 244 8.81 18.84 9.78
C GLU A 244 7.78 19.97 9.72
N ARG A 245 8.13 21.06 9.03
CA ARG A 245 7.28 22.24 8.96
C ARG A 245 5.99 21.92 8.17
N THR A 246 6.15 21.24 7.04
CA THR A 246 5.01 20.78 6.24
C THR A 246 4.12 19.81 7.01
N ALA A 247 4.71 18.89 7.78
CA ALA A 247 3.95 17.98 8.62
C ALA A 247 3.09 18.74 9.66
N ILE A 248 3.67 19.71 10.36
CA ILE A 248 2.96 20.54 11.34
C ILE A 248 1.87 21.39 10.67
N GLU A 249 2.14 22.03 9.55
CA GLU A 249 1.18 22.82 8.79
C GLU A 249 0.04 21.95 8.24
N SER A 250 0.29 20.66 7.99
CA SER A 250 -0.73 19.66 7.62
C SER A 250 -1.55 19.16 8.82
N GLY A 251 -1.28 19.65 10.03
CA GLY A 251 -1.96 19.25 11.27
C GLY A 251 -1.44 17.95 11.88
N LEU A 252 -0.26 17.48 11.45
CA LEU A 252 0.44 16.36 12.08
C LEU A 252 1.29 16.87 13.26
N PRO A 253 1.51 16.04 14.30
CA PRO A 253 2.31 16.47 15.46
C PRO A 253 3.81 16.59 15.17
N THR A 254 4.28 15.95 14.13
CA THR A 254 5.65 15.87 13.61
C THR A 254 5.61 15.02 12.34
N VAL A 255 6.74 14.77 11.71
CA VAL A 255 6.84 13.77 10.64
C VAL A 255 6.42 12.40 11.16
N VAL A 256 5.60 11.71 10.40
CA VAL A 256 5.00 10.41 10.77
C VAL A 256 5.21 9.37 9.67
N ALA A 257 5.34 8.11 10.07
CA ALA A 257 5.46 7.03 9.10
C ALA A 257 4.13 6.78 8.38
N PRO A 258 4.14 6.67 7.04
CA PRO A 258 2.94 6.39 6.25
C PRO A 258 2.34 5.02 6.58
N GLY A 259 1.02 4.90 6.35
CA GLY A 259 0.28 3.67 6.61
C GLY A 259 0.86 2.47 5.88
N MET A 260 1.14 2.62 4.58
CA MET A 260 1.67 1.55 3.75
C MET A 260 3.09 1.11 4.12
N LEU A 261 3.94 2.01 4.63
CA LEU A 261 5.23 1.62 5.20
C LEU A 261 5.04 0.71 6.43
N LYS A 262 4.13 1.09 7.35
CA LYS A 262 3.81 0.25 8.52
C LYS A 262 3.29 -1.12 8.12
N LEU A 263 2.42 -1.19 7.10
CA LEU A 263 1.91 -2.46 6.57
C LEU A 263 3.01 -3.28 5.89
N GLY A 264 3.94 -2.64 5.17
CA GLY A 264 5.10 -3.30 4.57
C GLY A 264 6.00 -3.95 5.61
N LEU A 265 6.29 -3.21 6.71
CA LEU A 265 7.05 -3.77 7.86
C LEU A 265 6.32 -4.96 8.50
N ALA A 266 4.98 -4.87 8.64
CA ALA A 266 4.17 -5.95 9.18
C ALA A 266 4.18 -7.19 8.25
N ALA A 267 4.13 -6.98 6.93
CA ALA A 267 4.26 -8.05 5.95
C ALA A 267 5.61 -8.75 6.03
N GLY A 268 6.72 -7.99 6.12
CA GLY A 268 8.06 -8.53 6.32
C GLY A 268 8.23 -9.28 7.64
N TYR A 269 7.53 -8.85 8.69
CA TYR A 269 7.45 -9.60 9.95
C TYR A 269 6.80 -10.97 9.75
N LEU A 270 5.67 -11.04 9.03
CA LEU A 270 4.98 -12.29 8.71
C LEU A 270 5.81 -13.19 7.78
N SER A 271 6.42 -12.62 6.73
CA SER A 271 7.30 -13.35 5.81
C SER A 271 8.45 -14.02 6.54
N SER A 272 9.04 -13.32 7.52
CA SER A 272 10.12 -13.89 8.35
C SER A 272 9.65 -15.04 9.25
N TRP A 273 8.41 -15.01 9.73
CA TRP A 273 7.84 -16.09 10.53
C TRP A 273 7.46 -17.28 9.67
N LEU A 274 6.83 -17.04 8.53
CA LEU A 274 6.35 -18.09 7.62
C LEU A 274 7.50 -18.78 6.88
N GLY A 275 8.58 -18.05 6.56
CA GLY A 275 9.69 -18.55 5.74
C GLY A 275 9.45 -18.46 4.22
N ASP A 276 8.23 -18.13 3.78
CA ASP A 276 7.89 -17.87 2.38
C ASP A 276 6.94 -16.66 2.31
N PRO A 277 7.34 -15.54 1.68
CA PRO A 277 6.47 -14.38 1.48
C PRO A 277 5.19 -14.68 0.72
N ALA A 278 5.20 -15.68 -0.15
CA ALA A 278 4.02 -16.12 -0.92
C ALA A 278 2.95 -16.83 -0.08
N ALA A 279 3.27 -17.19 1.15
CA ALA A 279 2.29 -17.73 2.08
C ALA A 279 1.27 -16.69 2.54
N VAL A 280 1.58 -15.39 2.43
CA VAL A 280 0.64 -14.30 2.71
C VAL A 280 -0.28 -14.12 1.50
N THR A 281 -1.57 -14.42 1.67
CA THR A 281 -2.57 -14.36 0.59
C THR A 281 -3.50 -13.16 0.69
N ARG A 282 -3.63 -12.58 1.89
CA ARG A 282 -4.39 -11.35 2.11
C ARG A 282 -3.79 -10.56 3.24
N LEU A 283 -3.76 -9.25 3.06
CA LEU A 283 -3.43 -8.28 4.10
C LEU A 283 -4.58 -7.32 4.28
N ARG A 284 -4.89 -6.97 5.50
CA ARG A 284 -5.83 -5.90 5.83
C ARG A 284 -5.28 -5.06 6.96
N ALA A 285 -5.37 -3.73 6.81
CA ALA A 285 -5.02 -2.80 7.88
C ALA A 285 -5.90 -1.58 7.86
N GLN A 286 -6.33 -1.14 9.03
CA GLN A 286 -6.97 0.13 9.29
C GLN A 286 -5.96 1.08 9.89
N PHE A 287 -5.62 2.16 9.15
CA PHE A 287 -4.64 3.16 9.56
C PHE A 287 -5.26 4.34 10.28
N ALA A 288 -6.54 4.57 10.03
CA ALA A 288 -7.25 5.76 10.49
C ALA A 288 -7.63 5.65 11.97
N HIS A 289 -6.83 6.27 12.76
CA HIS A 289 -7.23 7.01 13.95
C HIS A 289 -6.14 8.04 14.18
N TYR A 290 -6.50 9.29 14.38
CA TYR A 290 -5.59 10.42 14.65
C TYR A 290 -4.63 10.17 15.82
N THR A 291 -4.82 9.08 16.57
CA THR A 291 -3.99 8.65 17.70
C THR A 291 -2.93 7.61 17.34
N HIS A 292 -2.97 7.02 16.13
CA HIS A 292 -2.11 5.90 15.74
C HIS A 292 -0.91 6.31 14.88
N TYR A 293 -0.47 7.55 15.01
CA TYR A 293 0.73 8.00 14.31
C TYR A 293 1.99 7.38 14.92
N LEU A 294 2.81 6.81 14.05
CA LEU A 294 4.20 6.52 14.40
C LEU A 294 5.03 7.78 14.18
N ARG A 295 5.31 8.49 15.26
CA ARG A 295 6.13 9.70 15.24
C ARG A 295 7.59 9.35 15.07
N ILE A 296 8.30 10.04 14.19
CA ILE A 296 9.73 9.81 13.95
C ILE A 296 10.52 11.05 14.40
N PRO A 297 11.26 10.97 15.52
CA PRO A 297 12.07 12.08 16.00
C PRO A 297 13.15 12.50 15.00
N ALA A 298 13.56 13.77 15.02
CA ALA A 298 14.56 14.29 14.08
C ALA A 298 15.94 13.62 14.24
N LEU A 299 16.36 13.34 15.48
CA LEU A 299 17.73 12.85 15.81
C LEU A 299 17.73 11.45 16.42
N ALA A 300 16.63 10.71 16.32
CA ALA A 300 16.52 9.36 16.89
C ALA A 300 15.68 8.45 16.02
N SER A 301 15.67 7.16 16.32
CA SER A 301 14.78 6.19 15.72
C SER A 301 13.64 5.81 16.66
N SER A 302 12.45 5.55 16.11
CA SER A 302 11.32 5.04 16.86
C SER A 302 11.27 3.52 16.79
N PRO A 303 11.18 2.81 17.93
CA PRO A 303 10.97 1.38 17.93
C PRO A 303 9.54 1.03 17.50
N ILE A 304 9.40 -0.08 16.79
CA ILE A 304 8.12 -0.72 16.50
C ILE A 304 8.20 -2.14 17.01
N GLU A 305 7.36 -2.46 17.94
CA GLU A 305 7.20 -3.80 18.52
C GLU A 305 6.10 -4.53 17.75
N PHE A 306 6.47 -5.54 16.98
CA PHE A 306 5.54 -6.42 16.30
C PHE A 306 5.26 -7.67 17.12
N GLY A 307 4.02 -8.08 17.12
CA GLY A 307 3.53 -9.35 17.61
C GLY A 307 2.34 -9.79 16.77
N GLY A 308 1.83 -10.96 17.07
CA GLY A 308 0.65 -11.48 16.39
C GLY A 308 0.05 -12.65 17.13
N ARG A 309 -1.15 -13.03 16.70
CA ARG A 309 -1.86 -14.17 17.24
C ARG A 309 -2.65 -14.86 16.14
N ILE A 310 -2.64 -16.18 16.14
CA ILE A 310 -3.49 -16.97 15.25
C ILE A 310 -4.93 -16.84 15.74
N THR A 311 -5.83 -16.34 14.89
CA THR A 311 -7.25 -16.14 15.25
C THR A 311 -8.16 -17.19 14.65
N SER A 312 -7.75 -17.83 13.53
CA SER A 312 -8.45 -18.95 12.96
C SER A 312 -7.50 -19.89 12.23
N LEU A 313 -7.86 -21.16 12.16
CA LEU A 313 -7.18 -22.21 11.39
C LEU A 313 -8.24 -23.03 10.66
N ASP A 314 -8.01 -23.27 9.37
CA ASP A 314 -8.76 -24.22 8.56
C ASP A 314 -7.76 -25.26 8.01
N PRO A 315 -7.58 -26.39 8.71
CA PRO A 315 -6.65 -27.43 8.29
C PRO A 315 -7.01 -28.04 6.92
N HIS A 316 -8.30 -28.16 6.60
CA HIS A 316 -8.76 -28.74 5.33
C HIS A 316 -8.40 -27.84 4.13
N ARG A 317 -8.48 -26.52 4.31
CA ARG A 317 -8.10 -25.54 3.28
C ARG A 317 -6.66 -25.09 3.42
N ARG A 318 -5.96 -25.56 4.45
CA ARG A 318 -4.58 -25.17 4.78
C ARG A 318 -4.39 -23.67 4.86
N ARG A 319 -5.28 -23.00 5.55
CA ARG A 319 -5.32 -21.56 5.73
C ARG A 319 -5.45 -21.20 7.19
N GLY A 320 -4.96 -20.03 7.51
CA GLY A 320 -5.16 -19.43 8.82
C GLY A 320 -5.28 -17.92 8.72
N THR A 321 -5.83 -17.33 9.76
CA THR A 321 -5.87 -15.89 9.94
C THR A 321 -5.00 -15.52 11.13
N VAL A 322 -4.17 -14.51 10.95
CA VAL A 322 -3.29 -13.94 11.96
C VAL A 322 -3.72 -12.51 12.23
N ALA A 323 -4.08 -12.19 13.47
CA ALA A 323 -4.17 -10.81 13.91
C ALA A 323 -2.75 -10.27 14.14
N ILE A 324 -2.47 -9.09 13.59
CA ILE A 324 -1.16 -8.44 13.69
C ILE A 324 -1.26 -7.32 14.72
N GLU A 325 -0.33 -7.28 15.64
CA GLU A 325 -0.16 -6.19 16.59
C GLU A 325 1.13 -5.43 16.27
N ALA A 326 1.04 -4.10 16.26
CA ALA A 326 2.20 -3.24 16.15
C ALA A 326 2.06 -2.10 17.17
N ARG A 327 3.09 -1.88 17.97
CA ARG A 327 3.13 -0.83 18.99
C ARG A 327 4.42 -0.03 18.90
N SER A 328 4.32 1.24 19.24
CA SER A 328 5.49 2.09 19.49
C SER A 328 5.25 2.90 20.74
N HIS A 329 6.19 2.84 21.68
CA HIS A 329 6.06 3.48 23.00
C HIS A 329 4.69 3.17 23.66
N GLY A 330 4.26 1.89 23.62
CA GLY A 330 3.00 1.39 24.17
C GLY A 330 1.74 1.74 23.36
N ARG A 331 1.82 2.59 22.35
CA ARG A 331 0.67 2.99 21.52
C ARG A 331 0.50 2.06 20.33
N LYS A 332 -0.73 1.65 20.04
CA LYS A 332 -1.07 0.87 18.84
C LYS A 332 -0.82 1.69 17.58
N LEU A 333 -0.32 1.05 16.51
CA LEU A 333 -0.06 1.67 15.20
C LEU A 333 -1.13 1.35 14.15
N PHE A 334 -1.99 0.37 14.45
CA PHE A 334 -3.16 0.02 13.63
C PHE A 334 -4.40 0.05 14.51
N GLY A 335 -5.53 0.50 13.99
CA GLY A 335 -6.84 0.27 14.58
C GLY A 335 -7.20 -1.21 14.51
N TYR A 336 -6.90 -1.81 13.35
CA TYR A 336 -7.01 -3.24 13.08
C TYR A 336 -5.94 -3.63 12.06
N ALA A 337 -5.34 -4.81 12.22
CA ALA A 337 -4.50 -5.41 11.18
C ALA A 337 -4.58 -6.94 11.25
N ALA A 338 -4.70 -7.57 10.09
CA ALA A 338 -4.74 -9.02 9.96
C ALA A 338 -4.18 -9.49 8.63
N ALA A 339 -3.76 -10.74 8.60
CA ALA A 339 -3.35 -11.45 7.39
C ALA A 339 -4.06 -12.80 7.28
N GLU A 340 -4.45 -13.16 6.06
CA GLU A 340 -4.72 -14.54 5.73
C GLU A 340 -3.44 -15.17 5.20
N VAL A 341 -3.13 -16.35 5.71
CA VAL A 341 -1.93 -17.10 5.35
C VAL A 341 -2.31 -18.50 4.86
N ARG A 342 -1.50 -19.01 3.95
CA ARG A 342 -1.61 -20.35 3.42
C ARG A 342 -0.44 -21.20 3.91
N PHE A 343 -0.74 -22.39 4.36
CA PHE A 343 0.26 -23.35 4.81
C PHE A 343 0.63 -24.34 3.70
N ALA A 344 1.82 -24.93 3.79
CA ALA A 344 2.26 -25.99 2.89
C ALA A 344 1.38 -27.25 2.99
N ASP A 345 1.52 -28.09 1.97
CA ASP A 345 0.89 -29.41 1.89
C ASP A 345 1.55 -30.38 2.85
#